data_4962f54e9587f21e16b94301468d4e80
#
_entry.id   4962f54e9587f21e16b94301468d4e80
#
_cell.length_a   1.000
_cell.length_b   1.000
_cell.length_c   1.000
_cell.angle_alpha   90.00
_cell.angle_beta   90.00
_cell.angle_gamma   90.00
#
_symmetry.space_group_name_H-M   'P 1'
#
loop_
_entity.id
_entity.type
_entity.pdbx_description
1 polymer ?
#
loop_
_entity_poly.entity_id
_entity_poly.type
_entity_poly.pdbx_seq_one_letter_code
_entity_poly.pdbx_strand_id
1 'polypeptide(L)'
;MNNKYELIYEGKAKKVFTHDDVDKVKIVFKDDATAFNALKKEKFKGKGKLNCLISARIFEILIKKNIPTHFIELENENTMIAKKIKVIPLEIVLRNTAYGSLCKQTTIKPGTYLSKPLIDIYLKNDELNDPLITKDRIELMNILSSDDLELITNLTLKINVILKSFFKSIHLQLVDFKLEFGYDFRDNIILGDEISPDNCRLWDLNQNNDTIVSLDKDRFRNDLGGLIEAYSEINRRINDYL
;
A
#
# COMPACT_ATOMS: atom_id res chain seq x y z
N MET A 1 5.91 -30.53 -11.66
CA MET A 1 6.83 -29.46 -12.11
C MET A 1 7.60 -29.02 -10.88
N ASN A 2 8.90 -29.27 -10.80
CA ASN A 2 9.73 -28.79 -9.69
C ASN A 2 9.71 -27.26 -9.73
N ASN A 3 9.09 -26.64 -8.73
CA ASN A 3 9.19 -25.19 -8.56
C ASN A 3 10.66 -24.86 -8.32
N LYS A 4 11.30 -24.16 -9.27
CA LYS A 4 12.70 -23.73 -9.19
C LYS A 4 12.95 -22.81 -7.97
N TYR A 5 11.89 -22.18 -7.44
CA TYR A 5 11.93 -21.18 -6.39
C TYR A 5 11.14 -21.66 -5.16
N GLU A 6 11.72 -21.45 -3.98
CA GLU A 6 11.11 -21.83 -2.70
C GLU A 6 10.21 -20.69 -2.17
N LEU A 7 9.07 -21.07 -1.59
CA LEU A 7 8.18 -20.12 -0.90
C LEU A 7 8.82 -19.70 0.43
N ILE A 8 9.11 -18.38 0.55
CA ILE A 8 9.65 -17.78 1.77
C ILE A 8 8.52 -17.37 2.72
N TYR A 9 7.46 -16.77 2.14
CA TYR A 9 6.35 -16.21 2.91
C TYR A 9 5.07 -16.18 2.10
N GLU A 10 3.95 -16.47 2.75
CA GLU A 10 2.61 -16.26 2.18
C GLU A 10 1.77 -15.36 3.08
N GLY A 11 1.42 -14.19 2.56
CA GLY A 11 0.52 -13.23 3.19
C GLY A 11 -0.92 -13.31 2.65
N LYS A 12 -1.73 -12.37 3.11
CA LYS A 12 -3.16 -12.26 2.71
C LYS A 12 -3.33 -12.02 1.21
N ALA A 13 -2.48 -11.19 0.59
CA ALA A 13 -2.59 -10.77 -0.82
C ALA A 13 -1.42 -11.20 -1.71
N LYS A 14 -0.32 -11.70 -1.15
CA LYS A 14 0.93 -11.97 -1.88
C LYS A 14 1.62 -13.24 -1.38
N LYS A 15 2.43 -13.82 -2.28
CA LYS A 15 3.42 -14.86 -1.96
C LYS A 15 4.80 -14.34 -2.33
N VAL A 16 5.77 -14.60 -1.48
CA VAL A 16 7.18 -14.24 -1.69
C VAL A 16 8.00 -15.51 -1.87
N PHE A 17 8.76 -15.57 -2.96
CA PHE A 17 9.61 -16.69 -3.29
C PHE A 17 11.07 -16.27 -3.35
N THR A 18 11.99 -17.23 -3.22
CA THR A 18 13.40 -17.03 -3.51
C THR A 18 13.60 -16.57 -4.96
N HIS A 19 14.78 -16.01 -5.23
CA HIS A 19 15.26 -15.66 -6.57
C HIS A 19 16.68 -16.26 -6.76
N ASP A 20 17.15 -16.37 -8.01
CA ASP A 20 18.52 -16.86 -8.28
C ASP A 20 19.59 -15.93 -7.66
N ASP A 21 19.30 -14.64 -7.58
CA ASP A 21 20.09 -13.64 -6.86
C ASP A 21 19.59 -13.58 -5.40
N VAL A 22 20.49 -13.79 -4.44
CA VAL A 22 20.17 -13.89 -3.00
C VAL A 22 19.62 -12.59 -2.40
N ASP A 23 19.93 -11.44 -3.03
CA ASP A 23 19.49 -10.11 -2.61
C ASP A 23 18.15 -9.72 -3.23
N LYS A 24 17.53 -10.62 -4.00
CA LYS A 24 16.24 -10.43 -4.64
C LYS A 24 15.21 -11.46 -4.20
N VAL A 25 13.95 -11.12 -4.45
CA VAL A 25 12.79 -12.00 -4.23
C VAL A 25 11.80 -11.83 -5.37
N LYS A 26 10.98 -12.87 -5.59
CA LYS A 26 9.80 -12.81 -6.45
C LYS A 26 8.57 -12.59 -5.60
N ILE A 27 7.78 -11.59 -5.93
CA ILE A 27 6.53 -11.29 -5.26
C ILE A 27 5.38 -11.57 -6.22
N VAL A 28 4.61 -12.61 -5.92
CA VAL A 28 3.43 -13.03 -6.70
C VAL A 28 2.18 -12.51 -6.03
N PHE A 29 1.41 -11.70 -6.75
CA PHE A 29 0.15 -11.15 -6.27
C PHE A 29 -0.98 -12.15 -6.43
N LYS A 30 -1.82 -12.27 -5.39
CA LYS A 30 -2.95 -13.20 -5.31
C LYS A 30 -4.26 -12.48 -5.66
N ASP A 31 -5.21 -13.26 -6.14
CA ASP A 31 -6.57 -12.79 -6.40
C ASP A 31 -7.43 -12.69 -5.12
N ASP A 32 -6.88 -13.08 -3.96
CA ASP A 32 -7.57 -13.01 -2.68
C ASP A 32 -7.79 -11.55 -2.24
N ALA A 33 -8.99 -11.22 -1.81
CA ALA A 33 -9.33 -10.02 -1.07
C ALA A 33 -9.74 -10.40 0.35
N THR A 34 -9.17 -9.72 1.35
CA THR A 34 -9.51 -9.91 2.76
C THR A 34 -9.84 -8.57 3.40
N ALA A 35 -10.79 -8.56 4.32
CA ALA A 35 -11.14 -7.40 5.13
C ALA A 35 -11.43 -7.84 6.58
N PHE A 36 -11.36 -6.88 7.53
CA PHE A 36 -11.69 -7.10 8.93
C PHE A 36 -10.89 -8.28 9.54
N ASN A 37 -9.56 -8.23 9.46
CA ASN A 37 -8.65 -9.30 9.92
C ASN A 37 -9.01 -10.68 9.36
N ALA A 38 -9.27 -10.72 8.04
CA ALA A 38 -9.65 -11.93 7.30
C ALA A 38 -11.01 -12.55 7.68
N LEU A 39 -11.85 -11.89 8.47
CA LEU A 39 -13.24 -12.31 8.73
C LEU A 39 -14.07 -12.28 7.44
N LYS A 40 -13.76 -11.39 6.50
CA LYS A 40 -14.32 -11.39 5.15
C LYS A 40 -13.24 -11.75 4.15
N LYS A 41 -13.47 -12.80 3.38
CA LYS A 41 -12.51 -13.29 2.37
C LYS A 41 -13.25 -13.71 1.11
N GLU A 42 -12.77 -13.25 -0.03
CA GLU A 42 -13.30 -13.58 -1.34
C GLU A 42 -12.17 -13.59 -2.37
N LYS A 43 -12.38 -14.28 -3.49
CA LYS A 43 -11.41 -14.37 -4.57
C LYS A 43 -11.95 -13.69 -5.82
N PHE A 44 -11.24 -12.68 -6.33
CA PHE A 44 -11.60 -11.91 -7.50
C PHE A 44 -10.58 -12.16 -8.60
N LYS A 45 -10.97 -12.91 -9.62
CA LYS A 45 -10.09 -13.27 -10.74
C LYS A 45 -9.53 -12.01 -11.42
N GLY A 46 -8.21 -11.93 -11.49
CA GLY A 46 -7.49 -10.81 -12.11
C GLY A 46 -7.14 -9.66 -11.14
N LYS A 47 -7.59 -9.71 -9.86
CA LYS A 47 -7.25 -8.69 -8.87
C LYS A 47 -5.74 -8.60 -8.63
N GLY A 48 -5.07 -9.75 -8.49
CA GLY A 48 -3.63 -9.81 -8.28
C GLY A 48 -2.85 -9.18 -9.43
N LYS A 49 -3.25 -9.48 -10.67
CA LYS A 49 -2.69 -8.84 -11.86
C LYS A 49 -2.83 -7.32 -11.80
N LEU A 50 -4.03 -6.79 -11.52
CA LEU A 50 -4.27 -5.35 -11.47
C LEU A 50 -3.46 -4.67 -10.38
N ASN A 51 -3.43 -5.23 -9.17
CA ASN A 51 -2.62 -4.68 -8.07
C ASN A 51 -1.12 -4.68 -8.40
N CYS A 52 -0.61 -5.74 -9.03
CA CYS A 52 0.79 -5.84 -9.44
C CYS A 52 1.13 -4.75 -10.47
N LEU A 53 0.35 -4.61 -11.53
CA LEU A 53 0.57 -3.62 -12.59
C LEU A 53 0.48 -2.19 -12.05
N ILE A 54 -0.55 -1.86 -11.28
CA ILE A 54 -0.73 -0.54 -10.66
C ILE A 54 0.45 -0.23 -9.74
N SER A 55 0.82 -1.18 -8.86
CA SER A 55 1.91 -0.99 -7.92
C SER A 55 3.25 -0.77 -8.63
N ALA A 56 3.55 -1.54 -9.67
CA ALA A 56 4.77 -1.38 -10.47
C ALA A 56 4.86 0.02 -11.09
N ARG A 57 3.77 0.51 -11.71
CA ARG A 57 3.72 1.86 -12.30
C ARG A 57 3.92 2.96 -11.26
N ILE A 58 3.33 2.80 -10.09
CA ILE A 58 3.50 3.77 -9.00
C ILE A 58 4.95 3.74 -8.48
N PHE A 59 5.56 2.58 -8.32
CA PHE A 59 6.98 2.48 -7.95
C PHE A 59 7.89 3.12 -8.98
N GLU A 60 7.66 2.94 -10.29
CA GLU A 60 8.41 3.62 -11.36
C GLU A 60 8.34 5.16 -11.23
N ILE A 61 7.16 5.69 -10.92
CA ILE A 61 6.97 7.13 -10.67
C ILE A 61 7.78 7.60 -9.45
N LEU A 62 7.74 6.83 -8.35
CA LEU A 62 8.46 7.14 -7.13
C LEU A 62 9.99 7.08 -7.33
N ILE A 63 10.49 6.08 -8.06
CA ILE A 63 11.92 5.92 -8.40
C ILE A 63 12.40 7.12 -9.22
N LYS A 64 11.64 7.57 -10.22
CA LYS A 64 11.94 8.79 -11.00
C LYS A 64 12.00 10.07 -10.14
N LYS A 65 11.41 10.04 -8.94
CA LYS A 65 11.44 11.13 -7.94
C LYS A 65 12.44 10.89 -6.80
N ASN A 66 13.39 9.94 -7.00
CA ASN A 66 14.43 9.57 -6.04
C ASN A 66 13.87 9.08 -4.69
N ILE A 67 12.77 8.35 -4.69
CA ILE A 67 12.29 7.60 -3.53
C ILE A 67 12.93 6.21 -3.59
N PRO A 68 13.66 5.79 -2.54
CA PRO A 68 14.23 4.46 -2.48
C PRO A 68 13.11 3.42 -2.29
N THR A 69 13.06 2.43 -3.19
CA THR A 69 12.04 1.37 -3.17
C THR A 69 12.68 -0.01 -3.32
N HIS A 70 11.95 -1.05 -2.92
CA HIS A 70 12.36 -2.43 -3.16
C HIS A 70 12.09 -2.89 -4.60
N PHE A 71 11.19 -2.24 -5.33
CA PHE A 71 10.81 -2.63 -6.69
C PHE A 71 11.99 -2.56 -7.65
N ILE A 72 12.15 -3.59 -8.48
CA ILE A 72 13.16 -3.65 -9.54
C ILE A 72 12.48 -3.64 -10.90
N GLU A 73 11.64 -4.64 -11.18
CA GLU A 73 10.96 -4.78 -12.46
C GLU A 73 9.73 -5.71 -12.37
N LEU A 74 8.89 -5.70 -13.38
CA LEU A 74 7.88 -6.71 -13.60
C LEU A 74 8.49 -7.92 -14.30
N GLU A 75 8.31 -9.13 -13.72
CA GLU A 75 8.62 -10.38 -14.41
C GLU A 75 7.46 -10.78 -15.35
N ASN A 76 6.25 -10.57 -14.90
CA ASN A 76 5.02 -10.78 -15.68
C ASN A 76 3.87 -9.97 -15.06
N GLU A 77 2.63 -10.15 -15.56
CA GLU A 77 1.47 -9.33 -15.18
C GLU A 77 1.05 -9.42 -13.70
N ASN A 78 1.46 -10.47 -12.97
CA ASN A 78 1.13 -10.64 -11.56
C ASN A 78 2.33 -10.91 -10.66
N THR A 79 3.54 -10.76 -11.20
CA THR A 79 4.79 -11.04 -10.47
C THR A 79 5.78 -9.92 -10.68
N MET A 80 6.29 -9.36 -9.60
CA MET A 80 7.40 -8.41 -9.62
C MET A 80 8.66 -9.01 -9.00
N ILE A 81 9.80 -8.59 -9.50
CA ILE A 81 11.10 -8.79 -8.88
C ILE A 81 11.36 -7.59 -7.97
N ALA A 82 11.77 -7.88 -6.75
CA ALA A 82 12.06 -6.86 -5.76
C ALA A 82 13.37 -7.16 -5.02
N LYS A 83 13.99 -6.14 -4.45
CA LYS A 83 15.07 -6.31 -3.48
C LYS A 83 14.53 -7.06 -2.26
N LYS A 84 15.31 -7.99 -1.74
CA LYS A 84 15.01 -8.63 -0.46
C LYS A 84 15.21 -7.60 0.64
N ILE A 85 14.21 -7.43 1.51
CA ILE A 85 14.26 -6.49 2.62
C ILE A 85 13.95 -7.19 3.94
N LYS A 86 14.57 -6.72 5.01
CA LYS A 86 14.15 -7.04 6.38
C LYS A 86 13.01 -6.09 6.73
N VAL A 87 11.78 -6.58 6.68
CA VAL A 87 10.58 -5.76 6.92
C VAL A 87 10.60 -5.18 8.34
N ILE A 88 10.34 -3.88 8.46
CA ILE A 88 10.08 -3.22 9.73
C ILE A 88 8.62 -3.52 10.10
N PRO A 89 8.33 -4.04 11.30
CA PRO A 89 7.00 -4.50 11.67
C PRO A 89 6.05 -3.33 12.03
N LEU A 90 6.00 -2.34 11.16
CA LEU A 90 5.15 -1.16 11.29
C LEU A 90 4.39 -0.91 9.98
N GLU A 91 3.12 -0.54 10.11
CA GLU A 91 2.32 0.03 9.04
C GLU A 91 2.20 1.53 9.25
N ILE A 92 2.58 2.30 8.24
CA ILE A 92 2.53 3.77 8.27
C ILE A 92 1.34 4.22 7.43
N VAL A 93 0.31 4.75 8.06
CA VAL A 93 -0.90 5.21 7.38
C VAL A 93 -0.92 6.73 7.35
N LEU A 94 -0.82 7.29 6.14
CA LEU A 94 -0.97 8.73 5.96
C LEU A 94 -2.37 9.07 5.46
N ARG A 95 -3.01 10.05 6.10
CA ARG A 95 -4.37 10.51 5.78
C ARG A 95 -4.37 11.97 5.34
N ASN A 96 -4.93 12.23 4.16
CA ASN A 96 -5.22 13.57 3.65
C ASN A 96 -6.67 13.99 3.95
N THR A 97 -7.56 13.00 4.09
CA THR A 97 -8.98 13.17 4.36
C THR A 97 -9.38 12.16 5.44
N ALA A 98 -10.18 12.58 6.39
CA ALA A 98 -10.63 11.73 7.47
C ALA A 98 -11.59 10.64 6.93
N TYR A 99 -11.22 9.38 7.11
CA TYR A 99 -12.03 8.22 6.76
C TYR A 99 -11.61 6.96 7.54
N GLY A 100 -12.43 5.91 7.46
CA GLY A 100 -12.11 4.60 8.02
C GLY A 100 -11.93 4.61 9.54
N SER A 101 -10.82 4.04 10.05
CA SER A 101 -10.58 3.90 11.50
C SER A 101 -10.49 5.23 12.23
N LEU A 102 -9.95 6.28 11.62
CA LEU A 102 -9.87 7.60 12.22
C LEU A 102 -11.27 8.11 12.65
N CYS A 103 -12.26 8.02 11.76
CA CYS A 103 -13.63 8.45 12.06
C CYS A 103 -14.36 7.55 13.07
N LYS A 104 -13.92 6.29 13.23
CA LYS A 104 -14.46 5.36 14.25
C LYS A 104 -13.86 5.61 15.63
N GLN A 105 -12.67 6.17 15.69
CA GLN A 105 -11.91 6.41 16.92
C GLN A 105 -11.98 7.88 17.40
N THR A 106 -12.56 8.77 16.58
CA THR A 106 -12.67 10.20 16.87
C THR A 106 -14.05 10.73 16.50
N THR A 107 -14.32 11.98 16.85
CA THR A 107 -15.55 12.69 16.46
C THR A 107 -15.49 13.35 15.09
N ILE A 108 -14.37 13.18 14.36
CA ILE A 108 -14.16 13.77 13.03
C ILE A 108 -15.09 13.08 12.02
N LYS A 109 -15.84 13.87 11.27
CA LYS A 109 -16.78 13.34 10.28
C LYS A 109 -16.04 12.74 9.07
N PRO A 110 -16.52 11.62 8.51
CA PRO A 110 -15.99 11.10 7.24
C PRO A 110 -16.03 12.15 6.13
N GLY A 111 -14.98 12.19 5.31
CA GLY A 111 -14.86 13.17 4.23
C GLY A 111 -14.26 14.52 4.63
N THR A 112 -14.02 14.78 5.93
CA THR A 112 -13.36 16.01 6.36
C THR A 112 -11.93 16.08 5.84
N TYR A 113 -11.62 17.11 5.04
CA TYR A 113 -10.26 17.37 4.58
C TYR A 113 -9.37 17.80 5.76
N LEU A 114 -8.19 17.22 5.88
CA LEU A 114 -7.23 17.54 6.92
C LEU A 114 -6.28 18.65 6.43
N SER A 115 -6.22 19.77 7.15
CA SER A 115 -5.35 20.92 6.79
C SER A 115 -3.85 20.53 6.78
N LYS A 116 -3.48 19.55 7.59
CA LYS A 116 -2.18 18.87 7.58
C LYS A 116 -2.41 17.36 7.48
N PRO A 117 -1.61 16.65 6.69
CA PRO A 117 -1.69 15.18 6.68
C PRO A 117 -1.46 14.61 8.07
N LEU A 118 -2.28 13.64 8.45
CA LEU A 118 -2.12 12.87 9.68
C LEU A 118 -1.35 11.59 9.37
N ILE A 119 -0.35 11.27 10.19
CA ILE A 119 0.35 9.97 10.14
C ILE A 119 -0.02 9.17 11.38
N ASP A 120 -0.68 8.05 11.16
CA ASP A 120 -0.93 7.02 12.15
C ASP A 120 0.08 5.88 11.96
N ILE A 121 0.62 5.33 13.05
CA ILE A 121 1.55 4.20 13.01
C ILE A 121 0.87 3.02 13.71
N TYR A 122 0.86 1.88 13.05
CA TYR A 122 0.31 0.63 13.58
C TYR A 122 1.41 -0.41 13.71
N LEU A 123 1.40 -1.15 14.82
CA LEU A 123 2.25 -2.33 14.97
C LEU A 123 1.68 -3.44 14.09
N LYS A 124 2.48 -3.98 13.19
CA LYS A 124 2.10 -5.11 12.33
C LYS A 124 2.15 -6.41 13.14
N ASN A 125 1.03 -6.73 13.75
CA ASN A 125 0.87 -7.93 14.57
C ASN A 125 -0.60 -8.40 14.52
N ASP A 126 -0.86 -9.42 13.71
CA ASP A 126 -2.22 -9.97 13.50
C ASP A 126 -2.86 -10.46 14.80
N GLU A 127 -2.08 -11.01 15.76
CA GLU A 127 -2.59 -11.49 17.06
C GLU A 127 -3.09 -10.35 17.94
N LEU A 128 -2.47 -9.18 17.83
CA LEU A 128 -2.86 -7.96 18.54
C LEU A 128 -3.84 -7.08 17.74
N ASN A 129 -4.31 -7.53 16.55
CA ASN A 129 -5.17 -6.76 15.64
C ASN A 129 -4.56 -5.43 15.17
N ASP A 130 -3.27 -5.43 14.86
CA ASP A 130 -2.52 -4.29 14.33
C ASP A 130 -2.81 -2.99 15.11
N PRO A 131 -2.45 -2.89 16.41
CA PRO A 131 -2.82 -1.76 17.25
C PRO A 131 -2.10 -0.47 16.86
N LEU A 132 -2.77 0.67 17.02
CA LEU A 132 -2.13 1.99 16.94
C LEU A 132 -1.04 2.08 18.00
N ILE A 133 0.15 2.53 17.61
CA ILE A 133 1.32 2.58 18.49
C ILE A 133 1.94 4.00 18.51
N THR A 134 2.40 4.43 19.68
CA THR A 134 3.08 5.72 19.85
C THR A 134 4.57 5.61 19.57
N LYS A 135 5.22 6.74 19.31
CA LYS A 135 6.68 6.81 19.15
C LYS A 135 7.41 6.22 20.36
N ASP A 136 6.98 6.57 21.58
CA ASP A 136 7.58 6.09 22.82
C ASP A 136 7.49 4.56 22.95
N ARG A 137 6.39 3.96 22.48
CA ARG A 137 6.25 2.49 22.45
C ARG A 137 7.14 1.84 21.42
N ILE A 138 7.32 2.46 20.24
CA ILE A 138 8.24 1.98 19.19
C ILE A 138 9.66 1.93 19.74
N GLU A 139 10.09 2.98 20.44
CA GLU A 139 11.40 3.06 21.10
C GLU A 139 11.52 2.04 22.22
N LEU A 140 10.54 1.97 23.14
CA LEU A 140 10.52 1.00 24.24
C LEU A 140 10.64 -0.45 23.76
N MET A 141 10.01 -0.78 22.63
CA MET A 141 10.04 -2.10 22.01
C MET A 141 11.31 -2.33 21.16
N ASN A 142 12.20 -1.36 21.03
CA ASN A 142 13.40 -1.40 20.19
C ASN A 142 13.10 -1.79 18.74
N ILE A 143 11.98 -1.31 18.17
CA ILE A 143 11.58 -1.59 16.78
C ILE A 143 12.39 -0.73 15.82
N LEU A 144 12.53 0.57 16.12
CA LEU A 144 13.27 1.56 15.35
C LEU A 144 13.99 2.55 16.27
N SER A 145 15.08 3.13 15.79
CA SER A 145 15.67 4.34 16.38
C SER A 145 14.78 5.56 16.10
N SER A 146 14.92 6.60 16.89
CA SER A 146 14.24 7.88 16.66
C SER A 146 14.60 8.48 15.30
N ASP A 147 15.87 8.36 14.87
CA ASP A 147 16.37 8.88 13.59
C ASP A 147 15.74 8.11 12.40
N ASP A 148 15.65 6.79 12.50
CA ASP A 148 15.00 5.95 11.47
C ASP A 148 13.50 6.24 11.38
N LEU A 149 12.85 6.47 12.52
CA LEU A 149 11.43 6.83 12.54
C LEU A 149 11.18 8.21 11.92
N GLU A 150 12.08 9.17 12.16
CA GLU A 150 12.03 10.47 11.51
C GLU A 150 12.27 10.37 10.01
N LEU A 151 13.23 9.56 9.57
CA LEU A 151 13.49 9.28 8.16
C LEU A 151 12.25 8.70 7.47
N ILE A 152 11.61 7.66 8.06
CA ILE A 152 10.38 7.07 7.55
C ILE A 152 9.25 8.09 7.46
N THR A 153 9.10 8.93 8.49
CA THR A 153 8.09 9.99 8.53
C THR A 153 8.30 10.98 7.38
N ASN A 154 9.54 11.45 7.17
CA ASN A 154 9.90 12.38 6.10
C ASN A 154 9.71 11.75 4.70
N LEU A 155 10.10 10.48 4.52
CA LEU A 155 9.84 9.75 3.28
C LEU A 155 8.34 9.63 3.01
N THR A 156 7.54 9.30 4.03
CA THR A 156 6.08 9.18 3.91
C THR A 156 5.43 10.50 3.47
N LEU A 157 5.85 11.63 4.05
CA LEU A 157 5.37 12.96 3.63
C LEU A 157 5.79 13.30 2.19
N LYS A 158 7.01 12.98 1.79
CA LYS A 158 7.50 13.18 0.43
C LYS A 158 6.72 12.33 -0.58
N ILE A 159 6.48 11.06 -0.26
CA ILE A 159 5.66 10.14 -1.05
C ILE A 159 4.25 10.69 -1.20
N ASN A 160 3.64 11.20 -0.12
CA ASN A 160 2.31 11.79 -0.17
C ASN A 160 2.20 12.94 -1.16
N VAL A 161 3.17 13.86 -1.19
CA VAL A 161 3.17 14.98 -2.14
C VAL A 161 3.17 14.47 -3.59
N ILE A 162 4.01 13.48 -3.89
CA ILE A 162 4.12 12.87 -5.22
C ILE A 162 2.81 12.19 -5.61
N LEU A 163 2.30 11.30 -4.74
CA LEU A 163 1.11 10.51 -5.02
C LEU A 163 -0.16 11.37 -5.12
N LYS A 164 -0.32 12.40 -4.26
CA LYS A 164 -1.46 13.34 -4.38
C LYS A 164 -1.46 14.05 -5.73
N SER A 165 -0.30 14.55 -6.15
CA SER A 165 -0.18 15.22 -7.46
C SER A 165 -0.49 14.26 -8.60
N PHE A 166 0.07 13.06 -8.56
CA PHE A 166 -0.14 12.04 -9.58
C PHE A 166 -1.61 11.61 -9.66
N PHE A 167 -2.22 11.20 -8.55
CA PHE A 167 -3.61 10.75 -8.57
C PHE A 167 -4.57 11.86 -8.99
N LYS A 168 -4.30 13.11 -8.58
CA LYS A 168 -5.09 14.26 -9.04
C LYS A 168 -5.02 14.45 -10.56
N SER A 169 -3.85 14.23 -11.19
CA SER A 169 -3.69 14.36 -12.64
C SER A 169 -4.47 13.32 -13.45
N ILE A 170 -4.84 12.21 -12.82
CA ILE A 170 -5.69 11.18 -13.39
C ILE A 170 -7.12 11.19 -12.82
N HIS A 171 -7.56 12.34 -12.30
CA HIS A 171 -8.88 12.58 -11.75
C HIS A 171 -9.26 11.66 -10.56
N LEU A 172 -8.30 11.38 -9.69
CA LEU A 172 -8.51 10.64 -8.45
C LEU A 172 -8.10 11.48 -7.23
N GLN A 173 -8.88 11.42 -6.16
CA GLN A 173 -8.49 11.95 -4.85
C GLN A 173 -7.81 10.85 -4.04
N LEU A 174 -6.58 11.09 -3.60
CA LEU A 174 -5.90 10.24 -2.62
C LEU A 174 -6.37 10.62 -1.22
N VAL A 175 -7.24 9.80 -0.64
CA VAL A 175 -7.83 9.99 0.69
C VAL A 175 -6.83 9.65 1.78
N ASP A 176 -6.37 8.42 1.76
CA ASP A 176 -5.32 7.88 2.62
C ASP A 176 -4.59 6.71 1.94
N PHE A 177 -3.47 6.33 2.51
CA PHE A 177 -2.73 5.15 2.06
C PHE A 177 -1.86 4.59 3.18
N LYS A 178 -1.55 3.30 3.06
CA LYS A 178 -0.66 2.56 3.95
C LYS A 178 0.67 2.29 3.24
N LEU A 179 1.78 2.50 3.94
CA LEU A 179 3.14 2.13 3.51
C LEU A 179 3.77 1.17 4.51
N GLU A 180 4.62 0.30 3.98
CA GLU A 180 5.52 -0.53 4.78
C GLU A 180 6.97 -0.29 4.32
N PHE A 181 7.89 -0.31 5.25
CA PHE A 181 9.32 -0.08 4.99
C PHE A 181 10.14 -1.27 5.46
N GLY A 182 11.37 -1.35 5.02
CA GLY A 182 12.32 -2.37 5.45
C GLY A 182 13.76 -1.94 5.17
N TYR A 183 14.69 -2.65 5.75
CA TYR A 183 16.11 -2.49 5.51
C TYR A 183 16.55 -3.34 4.31
N ASP A 184 17.27 -2.76 3.36
CA ASP A 184 17.95 -3.51 2.30
C ASP A 184 19.24 -4.18 2.84
N PHE A 185 19.98 -4.88 1.99
CA PHE A 185 21.22 -5.57 2.37
C PHE A 185 22.37 -4.63 2.80
N ARG A 186 22.21 -3.31 2.63
CA ARG A 186 23.14 -2.27 3.08
C ARG A 186 22.61 -1.50 4.29
N ASP A 187 21.60 -2.02 4.94
CA ASP A 187 20.90 -1.37 6.05
C ASP A 187 20.27 -0.01 5.70
N ASN A 188 20.00 0.27 4.42
CA ASN A 188 19.23 1.45 4.03
C ASN A 188 17.74 1.18 4.19
N ILE A 189 17.01 2.14 4.74
CA ILE A 189 15.55 2.11 4.78
C ILE A 189 14.99 2.40 3.41
N ILE A 190 14.21 1.49 2.88
CA ILE A 190 13.54 1.60 1.58
C ILE A 190 12.07 1.23 1.70
N LEU A 191 11.25 1.80 0.80
CA LEU A 191 9.84 1.51 0.69
C LEU A 191 9.65 0.08 0.14
N GLY A 192 8.82 -0.70 0.83
CA GLY A 192 8.45 -2.07 0.46
C GLY A 192 6.97 -2.22 0.15
N ASP A 193 6.47 -3.44 0.29
CA ASP A 193 5.07 -3.86 0.11
C ASP A 193 4.52 -3.53 -1.27
N GLU A 194 3.37 -2.90 -1.37
CA GLU A 194 2.70 -2.45 -2.59
C GLU A 194 2.14 -1.04 -2.41
N ILE A 195 1.84 -0.38 -3.52
CA ILE A 195 0.97 0.80 -3.56
C ILE A 195 -0.10 0.53 -4.60
N SER A 196 -1.27 0.14 -4.14
CA SER A 196 -2.37 -0.33 -4.97
C SER A 196 -3.72 0.08 -4.37
N PRO A 197 -4.84 -0.15 -5.05
CA PRO A 197 -6.16 0.10 -4.46
C PRO A 197 -6.49 -0.76 -3.23
N ASP A 198 -5.66 -1.76 -2.91
CA ASP A 198 -5.80 -2.55 -1.68
C ASP A 198 -5.34 -1.78 -0.43
N ASN A 199 -4.36 -0.89 -0.57
CA ASN A 199 -3.79 -0.11 0.53
C ASN A 199 -3.87 1.42 0.34
N CYS A 200 -4.48 1.89 -0.76
CA CYS A 200 -4.84 3.29 -0.99
C CYS A 200 -6.36 3.45 -1.06
N ARG A 201 -6.92 4.47 -0.42
CA ARG A 201 -8.29 4.92 -0.69
C ARG A 201 -8.27 5.98 -1.77
N LEU A 202 -9.00 5.69 -2.84
CA LEU A 202 -9.05 6.51 -4.05
C LEU A 202 -10.50 6.82 -4.41
N TRP A 203 -10.85 8.12 -4.41
CA TRP A 203 -12.17 8.57 -4.78
C TRP A 203 -12.16 9.21 -6.17
N ASP A 204 -13.17 8.89 -6.98
CA ASP A 204 -13.31 9.44 -8.33
C ASP A 204 -13.72 10.91 -8.30
N LEU A 205 -12.96 11.77 -8.97
CA LEU A 205 -13.24 13.22 -9.10
C LEU A 205 -14.07 13.56 -10.35
N ASN A 206 -14.37 12.59 -11.22
CA ASN A 206 -15.17 12.83 -12.43
C ASN A 206 -16.68 12.85 -12.17
N GLN A 207 -17.11 12.58 -10.96
CA GLN A 207 -18.53 12.55 -10.61
C GLN A 207 -18.98 13.94 -10.15
N ASN A 208 -19.98 14.51 -10.85
CA ASN A 208 -20.55 15.83 -10.57
C ASN A 208 -21.53 15.86 -9.37
N ASN A 209 -21.64 14.80 -8.62
CA ASN A 209 -22.57 14.69 -7.49
C ASN A 209 -21.78 14.69 -6.17
N ASP A 210 -22.39 15.19 -5.08
CA ASP A 210 -21.86 15.13 -3.71
C ASP A 210 -21.64 13.70 -3.18
N THR A 211 -21.79 12.69 -4.04
CA THR A 211 -21.66 11.27 -3.70
C THR A 211 -20.23 10.81 -3.90
N ILE A 212 -19.61 10.32 -2.83
CA ILE A 212 -18.30 9.69 -2.86
C ILE A 212 -18.37 8.39 -3.67
N VAL A 213 -17.60 8.31 -4.75
CA VAL A 213 -17.42 7.08 -5.53
C VAL A 213 -16.03 6.51 -5.27
N SER A 214 -15.98 5.47 -4.44
CA SER A 214 -14.73 4.74 -4.17
C SER A 214 -14.37 3.83 -5.34
N LEU A 215 -13.09 3.87 -5.75
CA LEU A 215 -12.51 2.95 -6.74
C LEU A 215 -11.50 1.96 -6.11
N ASP A 216 -11.44 1.91 -4.80
CA ASP A 216 -10.51 1.11 -4.01
C ASP A 216 -11.19 -0.08 -3.30
N LYS A 217 -10.46 -0.70 -2.38
CA LYS A 217 -10.91 -1.88 -1.60
C LYS A 217 -12.13 -1.63 -0.72
N ASP A 218 -12.53 -0.38 -0.49
CA ASP A 218 -13.77 -0.09 0.25
C ASP A 218 -15.01 -0.59 -0.51
N ARG A 219 -14.93 -0.79 -1.84
CA ARG A 219 -15.98 -1.49 -2.60
C ARG A 219 -16.23 -2.90 -2.05
N PHE A 220 -15.16 -3.63 -1.73
CA PHE A 220 -15.26 -4.96 -1.11
C PHE A 220 -15.64 -4.87 0.37
N ARG A 221 -15.06 -3.94 1.13
CA ARG A 221 -15.36 -3.77 2.57
C ARG A 221 -16.83 -3.46 2.83
N ASN A 222 -17.44 -2.66 1.94
CA ASN A 222 -18.79 -2.13 2.10
C ASN A 222 -19.82 -2.77 1.13
N ASP A 223 -19.50 -3.90 0.49
CA ASP A 223 -20.39 -4.64 -0.43
C ASP A 223 -20.95 -3.81 -1.59
N LEU A 224 -20.16 -2.88 -2.12
CA LEU A 224 -20.57 -1.99 -3.21
C LEU A 224 -20.50 -2.65 -4.60
N GLY A 225 -19.92 -3.84 -4.71
CA GLY A 225 -19.69 -4.55 -5.97
C GLY A 225 -18.69 -3.85 -6.90
N GLY A 226 -18.45 -4.41 -8.10
CA GLY A 226 -17.64 -3.78 -9.14
C GLY A 226 -16.17 -3.55 -8.77
N LEU A 227 -15.54 -4.43 -7.95
CA LEU A 227 -14.16 -4.27 -7.50
C LEU A 227 -13.17 -4.33 -8.66
N ILE A 228 -13.34 -5.30 -9.55
CA ILE A 228 -12.42 -5.51 -10.69
C ILE A 228 -12.57 -4.38 -11.71
N GLU A 229 -13.78 -3.93 -11.96
CA GLU A 229 -14.07 -2.80 -12.85
C GLU A 229 -13.40 -1.51 -12.32
N ALA A 230 -13.49 -1.26 -11.01
CA ALA A 230 -12.84 -0.11 -10.37
C ALA A 230 -11.32 -0.17 -10.49
N TYR A 231 -10.71 -1.32 -10.21
CA TYR A 231 -9.25 -1.50 -10.33
C TYR A 231 -8.78 -1.42 -11.79
N SER A 232 -9.58 -1.94 -12.73
CA SER A 232 -9.32 -1.84 -14.17
C SER A 232 -9.36 -0.38 -14.63
N GLU A 233 -10.32 0.41 -14.14
CA GLU A 233 -10.41 1.84 -14.44
C GLU A 233 -9.21 2.62 -13.93
N ILE A 234 -8.75 2.35 -12.69
CA ILE A 234 -7.51 2.96 -12.17
C ILE A 234 -6.32 2.59 -13.07
N ASN A 235 -6.16 1.31 -13.39
CA ASN A 235 -5.06 0.85 -14.24
C ASN A 235 -5.11 1.50 -15.63
N ARG A 236 -6.30 1.64 -16.22
CA ARG A 236 -6.49 2.34 -17.50
C ARG A 236 -6.04 3.80 -17.39
N ARG A 237 -6.53 4.57 -16.39
CA ARG A 237 -6.15 5.98 -16.20
C ARG A 237 -4.66 6.17 -15.98
N ILE A 238 -4.00 5.25 -15.28
CA ILE A 238 -2.54 5.27 -15.09
C ILE A 238 -1.82 5.08 -16.42
N ASN A 239 -2.23 4.11 -17.23
CA ASN A 239 -1.60 3.83 -18.53
C ASN A 239 -1.86 4.94 -19.55
N ASP A 240 -3.02 5.58 -19.52
CA ASP A 240 -3.34 6.70 -20.42
C ASP A 240 -2.52 7.96 -20.08
N TYR A 241 -2.00 8.07 -18.86
CA TYR A 241 -1.21 9.21 -18.40
C TYR A 241 0.30 9.05 -18.67
N LEU A 242 0.83 7.82 -18.66
CA LEU A 242 2.27 7.52 -18.79
C LEU A 242 2.71 7.36 -20.24
#